data_a84a581de02e5896fe0bdefe8f620e8f
#
_entry.id   a84a581de02e5896fe0bdefe8f620e8f
#
_cell.length_a   1.000
_cell.length_b   1.000
_cell.length_c   1.000
_cell.angle_alpha   90.00
_cell.angle_beta   90.00
_cell.angle_gamma   90.00
#
_symmetry.space_group_name_H-M   'P 1'
#
loop_
_entity.id
_entity.type
_entity.pdbx_description
1 polymer ?
#
loop_
_entity_poly.entity_id
_entity_poly.type
_entity_poly.pdbx_seq_one_letter_code
_entity_poly.pdbx_strand_id
1 'polypeptide(L)'
;MRAKKQQELKLSKHFIMKYRLEKDTMGEVKVPADKYWGAQTQRSRNNFKIGNSASMPLEIIYGFAYLKKAAAHTNCELSVLPEEKRDLISKVCDEILEGKHDNQFPLVIWQTGSGTQSNMNINEVIANRAHVING
;
A
#
# COMPACT_ATOMS: atom_id res chain seq x y z
N MET A 1 6.38 -41.30 13.91
CA MET A 1 6.05 -40.15 14.76
C MET A 1 7.03 -38.99 14.71
N ARG A 2 8.38 -39.21 14.74
CA ARG A 2 9.39 -38.12 14.67
C ARG A 2 9.38 -37.30 13.37
N ALA A 3 9.15 -37.90 12.21
CA ALA A 3 9.18 -37.22 10.93
C ALA A 3 7.99 -36.20 10.76
N LYS A 4 6.78 -36.56 11.22
CA LYS A 4 5.61 -35.64 11.19
C LYS A 4 5.83 -34.42 12.07
N LYS A 5 6.41 -34.60 13.26
CA LYS A 5 6.71 -33.52 14.19
C LYS A 5 7.81 -32.57 13.67
N GLN A 6 8.77 -33.08 12.90
CA GLN A 6 9.80 -32.27 12.26
C GLN A 6 9.24 -31.50 11.04
N GLN A 7 8.25 -32.05 10.33
CA GLN A 7 7.60 -31.39 9.22
C GLN A 7 6.66 -30.27 9.72
N GLU A 8 5.94 -30.49 10.80
CA GLU A 8 5.14 -29.45 11.47
C GLU A 8 6.01 -28.33 12.07
N LEU A 9 7.17 -28.66 12.65
CA LEU A 9 8.13 -27.64 13.11
C LEU A 9 8.77 -26.85 11.95
N LYS A 10 8.98 -27.45 10.78
CA LYS A 10 9.45 -26.75 9.59
C LYS A 10 8.37 -25.84 8.98
N LEU A 11 7.09 -26.28 8.98
CA LEU A 11 5.97 -25.42 8.56
C LEU A 11 5.75 -24.26 9.53
N SER A 12 5.91 -24.45 10.84
CA SER A 12 5.74 -23.38 11.83
C SER A 12 6.84 -22.31 11.79
N LYS A 13 8.04 -22.65 11.30
CA LYS A 13 9.14 -21.70 11.12
C LYS A 13 8.99 -20.76 9.93
N HIS A 14 7.99 -20.98 9.04
CA HIS A 14 7.82 -20.19 7.82
C HIS A 14 6.80 -19.06 7.93
N PHE A 15 6.18 -18.84 9.09
CA PHE A 15 5.16 -17.79 9.25
C PHE A 15 5.41 -16.84 10.43
N ILE A 16 6.66 -16.41 10.61
CA ILE A 16 6.89 -15.21 11.42
C ILE A 16 6.64 -14.04 10.49
N MET A 17 5.43 -13.49 10.52
CA MET A 17 5.15 -12.22 9.86
C MET A 17 6.14 -11.19 10.40
N LYS A 18 7.08 -10.76 9.56
CA LYS A 18 7.96 -9.66 9.90
C LYS A 18 7.15 -8.36 9.81
N TYR A 19 7.30 -7.50 10.80
CA TYR A 19 6.69 -6.18 10.83
C TYR A 19 7.79 -5.12 10.78
N ARG A 20 7.50 -3.99 10.16
CA ARG A 20 8.26 -2.77 10.32
C ARG A 20 7.44 -1.77 11.13
N LEU A 21 8.11 -0.83 11.80
CA LEU A 21 7.46 0.27 12.48
C LEU A 21 7.32 1.44 11.51
N GLU A 22 6.11 1.91 11.35
CA GLU A 22 5.78 3.15 10.66
C GLU A 22 5.32 4.17 11.70
N LYS A 23 5.52 5.46 11.43
CA LYS A 23 5.16 6.54 12.34
C LYS A 23 4.38 7.61 11.59
N ASP A 24 3.31 8.07 12.22
CA ASP A 24 2.57 9.25 11.82
C ASP A 24 2.33 10.18 13.02
N THR A 25 1.51 11.21 12.87
CA THR A 25 1.19 12.16 13.94
C THR A 25 0.47 11.52 15.14
N MET A 26 -0.09 10.32 14.96
CA MET A 26 -0.78 9.54 16.02
C MET A 26 0.15 8.56 16.72
N GLY A 27 1.44 8.51 16.35
CA GLY A 27 2.44 7.63 16.95
C GLY A 27 2.84 6.46 16.05
N GLU A 28 3.42 5.44 16.67
CA GLU A 28 3.92 4.26 15.97
C GLU A 28 2.84 3.23 15.70
N VAL A 29 2.95 2.54 14.57
CA VAL A 29 2.09 1.42 14.20
C VAL A 29 2.91 0.34 13.49
N LYS A 30 2.60 -0.92 13.78
CA LYS A 30 3.24 -2.08 13.11
C LYS A 30 2.55 -2.35 11.79
N VAL A 31 3.33 -2.36 10.70
CA VAL A 31 2.89 -2.68 9.34
C VAL A 31 3.62 -3.95 8.88
N PRO A 32 2.97 -4.89 8.18
CA PRO A 32 3.67 -6.05 7.63
C PRO A 32 4.83 -5.61 6.74
N ALA A 33 6.01 -6.20 6.95
CA ALA A 33 7.25 -5.74 6.30
C ALA A 33 7.27 -5.94 4.78
N ASP A 34 6.45 -6.88 4.28
CA ASP A 34 6.30 -7.22 2.86
C ASP A 34 5.31 -6.31 2.12
N LYS A 35 4.71 -5.33 2.78
CA LYS A 35 3.68 -4.47 2.22
C LYS A 35 4.18 -3.05 1.97
N TYR A 36 3.70 -2.44 0.89
CA TYR A 36 4.01 -1.06 0.55
C TYR A 36 3.10 -0.04 1.24
N TRP A 37 1.91 -0.44 1.73
CA TRP A 37 1.10 0.52 2.51
C TRP A 37 1.80 0.92 3.81
N GLY A 38 1.43 2.08 4.35
CA GLY A 38 2.03 2.66 5.54
C GLY A 38 1.09 2.73 6.74
N ALA A 39 1.37 3.71 7.59
CA ALA A 39 0.69 3.89 8.87
C ALA A 39 -0.80 4.17 8.73
N GLN A 40 -1.21 5.05 7.82
CA GLN A 40 -2.61 5.45 7.65
C GLN A 40 -3.48 4.29 7.19
N THR A 41 -3.02 3.52 6.20
CA THR A 41 -3.71 2.32 5.75
C THR A 41 -3.81 1.27 6.86
N GLN A 42 -2.73 1.07 7.62
CA GLN A 42 -2.76 0.12 8.72
C GLN A 42 -3.75 0.53 9.81
N ARG A 43 -3.85 1.82 10.14
CA ARG A 43 -4.85 2.33 11.08
C ARG A 43 -6.26 2.13 10.56
N SER A 44 -6.51 2.40 9.27
CA SER A 44 -7.82 2.14 8.65
C SER A 44 -8.21 0.67 8.76
N ARG A 45 -7.30 -0.26 8.49
CA ARG A 45 -7.51 -1.71 8.67
C ARG A 45 -7.83 -2.09 10.12
N ASN A 46 -7.20 -1.42 11.07
CA ASN A 46 -7.43 -1.68 12.49
C ASN A 46 -8.79 -1.16 12.96
N ASN A 47 -9.22 -0.02 12.43
CA ASN A 47 -10.44 0.68 12.84
C ASN A 47 -11.71 0.15 12.14
N PHE A 48 -11.61 -0.23 10.86
CA PHE A 48 -12.76 -0.63 10.04
C PHE A 48 -12.71 -2.12 9.71
N LYS A 49 -13.16 -2.94 10.66
CA LYS A 49 -13.24 -4.41 10.52
C LYS A 49 -14.66 -4.84 10.14
N ILE A 50 -15.23 -4.23 9.11
CA ILE A 50 -16.61 -4.44 8.69
C ILE A 50 -16.60 -5.03 7.27
N GLY A 51 -17.15 -6.20 7.11
CA GLY A 51 -17.19 -6.90 5.82
C GLY A 51 -15.85 -7.56 5.45
N ASN A 52 -15.72 -7.92 4.19
CA ASN A 52 -14.53 -8.59 3.67
C ASN A 52 -13.37 -7.61 3.48
N SER A 53 -12.16 -8.02 3.87
CA SER A 53 -10.95 -7.28 3.55
C SER A 53 -10.78 -7.14 2.03
N ALA A 54 -10.17 -6.06 1.59
CA ALA A 54 -9.97 -5.74 0.18
C ALA A 54 -11.29 -5.68 -0.63
N SER A 55 -12.35 -5.18 0.00
CA SER A 55 -13.64 -5.01 -0.69
C SER A 55 -13.78 -3.66 -1.42
N MET A 56 -12.82 -2.75 -1.30
CA MET A 56 -12.78 -1.54 -2.11
C MET A 56 -12.53 -1.95 -3.58
N PRO A 57 -13.42 -1.55 -4.53
CA PRO A 57 -13.26 -1.90 -5.93
C PRO A 57 -11.91 -1.43 -6.50
N LEU A 58 -11.20 -2.30 -7.21
CA LEU A 58 -9.90 -1.97 -7.81
C LEU A 58 -10.02 -0.87 -8.87
N GLU A 59 -11.17 -0.73 -9.50
CA GLU A 59 -11.47 0.34 -10.46
C GLU A 59 -11.32 1.74 -9.82
N ILE A 60 -11.68 1.87 -8.55
CA ILE A 60 -11.45 3.11 -7.78
C ILE A 60 -9.95 3.36 -7.59
N ILE A 61 -9.19 2.31 -7.27
CA ILE A 61 -7.75 2.41 -7.11
C ILE A 61 -7.07 2.77 -8.44
N TYR A 62 -7.47 2.13 -9.53
CA TYR A 62 -6.96 2.46 -10.87
C TYR A 62 -7.32 3.89 -11.28
N GLY A 63 -8.55 4.36 -10.96
CA GLY A 63 -8.92 5.76 -11.14
C GLY A 63 -8.00 6.72 -10.40
N PHE A 64 -7.66 6.41 -9.15
CA PHE A 64 -6.65 7.18 -8.40
C PHE A 64 -5.26 7.10 -9.03
N ALA A 65 -4.84 5.96 -9.56
CA ALA A 65 -3.53 5.84 -10.22
C ALA A 65 -3.42 6.75 -11.44
N TYR A 66 -4.44 6.80 -12.30
CA TYR A 66 -4.51 7.76 -13.40
C TYR A 66 -4.45 9.21 -12.91
N LEU A 67 -5.23 9.55 -11.88
CA LEU A 67 -5.25 10.90 -11.31
C LEU A 67 -3.89 11.30 -10.75
N LYS A 68 -3.23 10.41 -9.98
CA LYS A 68 -1.91 10.69 -9.38
C LYS A 68 -0.84 10.83 -10.45
N LYS A 69 -0.87 10.00 -11.50
CA LYS A 69 0.04 10.11 -12.64
C LYS A 69 -0.14 11.45 -13.35
N ALA A 70 -1.37 11.82 -13.70
CA ALA A 70 -1.66 13.11 -14.34
C ALA A 70 -1.20 14.29 -13.47
N ALA A 71 -1.51 14.26 -12.17
CA ALA A 71 -1.08 15.30 -11.22
C ALA A 71 0.45 15.42 -11.13
N ALA A 72 1.18 14.29 -11.16
CA ALA A 72 2.65 14.31 -11.15
C ALA A 72 3.23 15.00 -12.39
N HIS A 73 2.67 14.71 -13.57
CA HIS A 73 3.08 15.38 -14.81
C HIS A 73 2.78 16.88 -14.79
N THR A 74 1.56 17.27 -14.43
CA THR A 74 1.17 18.69 -14.32
C THR A 74 2.05 19.45 -13.33
N ASN A 75 2.30 18.86 -12.15
CA ASN A 75 3.14 19.50 -11.13
C ASN A 75 4.60 19.62 -11.61
N CYS A 76 5.07 18.69 -12.41
CA CYS A 76 6.40 18.78 -13.02
C CYS A 76 6.47 19.92 -14.06
N GLU A 77 5.49 20.02 -14.95
CA GLU A 77 5.39 21.12 -15.93
C GLU A 77 5.31 22.50 -15.26
N LEU A 78 4.67 22.57 -14.11
CA LEU A 78 4.59 23.79 -13.28
C LEU A 78 5.85 24.03 -12.42
N SER A 79 6.89 23.22 -12.58
CA SER A 79 8.14 23.27 -11.80
C SER A 79 7.96 23.12 -10.28
N VAL A 80 6.85 22.49 -9.84
CA VAL A 80 6.56 22.19 -8.43
C VAL A 80 7.11 20.82 -8.02
N LEU A 81 7.23 19.88 -8.98
CA LEU A 81 7.72 18.54 -8.76
C LEU A 81 8.96 18.27 -9.64
N PRO A 82 10.10 17.79 -9.09
CA PRO A 82 11.24 17.39 -9.90
C PRO A 82 10.92 16.25 -10.87
N GLU A 83 11.56 16.24 -12.04
CA GLU A 83 11.37 15.21 -13.07
C GLU A 83 11.59 13.79 -12.55
N GLU A 84 12.66 13.57 -11.79
CA GLU A 84 12.96 12.28 -11.17
C GLU A 84 11.78 11.73 -10.33
N LYS A 85 11.16 12.59 -9.53
CA LYS A 85 10.00 12.20 -8.73
C LYS A 85 8.76 11.94 -9.58
N ARG A 86 8.54 12.77 -10.62
CA ARG A 86 7.48 12.52 -11.60
C ARG A 86 7.63 11.13 -12.23
N ASP A 87 8.83 10.78 -12.66
CA ASP A 87 9.11 9.52 -13.34
C ASP A 87 8.91 8.31 -12.41
N LEU A 88 9.36 8.40 -11.16
CA LEU A 88 9.12 7.38 -10.15
C LEU A 88 7.62 7.19 -9.88
N ILE A 89 6.88 8.28 -9.67
CA ILE A 89 5.42 8.23 -9.45
C ILE A 89 4.73 7.60 -10.66
N SER A 90 5.08 8.06 -11.89
CA SER A 90 4.49 7.52 -13.12
C SER A 90 4.73 6.03 -13.27
N LYS A 91 5.95 5.58 -13.03
CA LYS A 91 6.32 4.16 -13.11
C LYS A 91 5.51 3.30 -12.13
N VAL A 92 5.37 3.75 -10.89
CA VAL A 92 4.58 3.00 -9.90
C VAL A 92 3.09 3.01 -10.25
N CYS A 93 2.56 4.14 -10.75
CA CYS A 93 1.18 4.20 -11.23
C CYS A 93 0.94 3.20 -12.38
N ASP A 94 1.89 3.06 -13.31
CA ASP A 94 1.80 2.07 -14.39
C ASP A 94 1.83 0.64 -13.84
N GLU A 95 2.71 0.32 -12.87
CA GLU A 95 2.71 -0.97 -12.19
C GLU A 95 1.35 -1.29 -11.51
N ILE A 96 0.70 -0.27 -10.91
CA ILE A 96 -0.63 -0.42 -10.30
C ILE A 96 -1.69 -0.70 -11.38
N LEU A 97 -1.70 0.06 -12.48
CA LEU A 97 -2.64 -0.10 -13.58
C LEU A 97 -2.50 -1.45 -14.30
N GLU A 98 -1.31 -2.04 -14.28
CA GLU A 98 -1.04 -3.40 -14.76
C GLU A 98 -1.46 -4.50 -13.76
N GLY A 99 -2.02 -4.14 -12.60
CA GLY A 99 -2.47 -5.09 -11.57
C GLY A 99 -1.34 -5.71 -10.72
N LYS A 100 -0.09 -5.24 -10.87
CA LYS A 100 1.07 -5.82 -10.17
C LYS A 100 1.02 -5.64 -8.65
N HIS A 101 0.18 -4.73 -8.16
CA HIS A 101 0.11 -4.34 -6.75
C HIS A 101 -1.29 -4.44 -6.14
N ASP A 102 -2.21 -5.22 -6.74
CA ASP A 102 -3.59 -5.34 -6.26
C ASP A 102 -3.69 -5.78 -4.79
N ASN A 103 -2.75 -6.60 -4.34
CA ASN A 103 -2.66 -7.06 -2.96
C ASN A 103 -2.16 -5.99 -1.96
N GLN A 104 -1.90 -4.77 -2.42
CA GLN A 104 -1.50 -3.63 -1.59
C GLN A 104 -2.69 -2.73 -1.20
N PHE A 105 -3.91 -3.09 -1.63
CA PHE A 105 -5.14 -2.31 -1.37
C PHE A 105 -6.13 -3.10 -0.51
N PRO A 106 -5.83 -3.26 0.80
CA PRO A 106 -6.57 -4.16 1.69
C PRO A 106 -7.83 -3.54 2.29
N LEU A 107 -8.17 -2.30 1.96
CA LEU A 107 -9.22 -1.55 2.63
C LEU A 107 -10.62 -2.06 2.26
N VAL A 108 -11.57 -1.80 3.17
CA VAL A 108 -12.98 -2.14 3.00
C VAL A 108 -13.75 -0.94 2.45
N ILE A 109 -14.91 -1.20 1.84
CA ILE A 109 -15.82 -0.11 1.39
C ILE A 109 -16.44 0.64 2.57
N TRP A 110 -16.58 0.00 3.73
CA TRP A 110 -17.16 0.54 4.96
C TRP A 110 -16.11 1.36 5.74
N GLN A 111 -15.67 2.44 5.14
CA GLN A 111 -14.80 3.44 5.74
C GLN A 111 -15.53 4.79 5.80
N THR A 112 -14.85 5.87 6.19
CA THR A 112 -15.46 7.21 6.20
C THR A 112 -15.89 7.63 4.78
N GLY A 113 -17.00 8.33 4.64
CA GLY A 113 -17.57 8.71 3.35
C GLY A 113 -16.73 9.69 2.52
N SER A 114 -15.67 10.27 3.09
CA SER A 114 -14.76 11.20 2.40
C SER A 114 -13.83 10.54 1.38
N GLY A 115 -13.64 9.20 1.42
CA GLY A 115 -12.69 8.49 0.58
C GLY A 115 -11.21 8.68 0.96
N THR A 116 -10.92 9.41 2.04
CA THR A 116 -9.56 9.73 2.48
C THR A 116 -8.69 8.48 2.68
N GLN A 117 -9.22 7.42 3.27
CA GLN A 117 -8.46 6.20 3.52
C GLN A 117 -7.97 5.56 2.23
N SER A 118 -8.80 5.45 1.20
CA SER A 118 -8.39 4.93 -0.11
C SER A 118 -7.36 5.84 -0.79
N ASN A 119 -7.54 7.16 -0.70
CA ASN A 119 -6.54 8.10 -1.21
C ASN A 119 -5.19 7.97 -0.48
N MET A 120 -5.19 7.80 0.84
CA MET A 120 -3.95 7.60 1.60
C MET A 120 -3.32 6.26 1.30
N ASN A 121 -4.10 5.20 1.12
CA ASN A 121 -3.58 3.89 0.76
C ASN A 121 -2.76 3.96 -0.53
N ILE A 122 -3.28 4.54 -1.59
CA ILE A 122 -2.54 4.64 -2.85
C ILE A 122 -1.34 5.58 -2.72
N ASN A 123 -1.42 6.68 -1.97
CA ASN A 123 -0.29 7.56 -1.72
C ASN A 123 0.87 6.81 -1.03
N GLU A 124 0.57 6.02 0.00
CA GLU A 124 1.56 5.23 0.73
C GLU A 124 2.19 4.16 -0.15
N VAL A 125 1.39 3.45 -0.95
CA VAL A 125 1.88 2.43 -1.90
C VAL A 125 2.81 3.07 -2.94
N ILE A 126 2.42 4.19 -3.54
CA ILE A 126 3.24 4.90 -4.52
C ILE A 126 4.56 5.35 -3.88
N ALA A 127 4.51 5.99 -2.71
CA ALA A 127 5.70 6.53 -2.06
C ALA A 127 6.70 5.41 -1.67
N ASN A 128 6.21 4.36 -1.01
CA ASN A 128 7.05 3.27 -0.53
C ASN A 128 7.59 2.40 -1.68
N ARG A 129 6.79 2.16 -2.72
CA ARG A 129 7.27 1.44 -3.89
C ARG A 129 8.29 2.26 -4.67
N ALA A 130 8.07 3.56 -4.85
CA ALA A 130 9.03 4.46 -5.48
C ALA A 130 10.36 4.48 -4.72
N HIS A 131 10.32 4.52 -3.37
CA HIS A 131 11.51 4.42 -2.54
C HIS A 131 12.28 3.12 -2.81
N VAL A 132 11.60 1.97 -2.89
CA VAL A 132 12.24 0.68 -3.19
C VAL A 132 12.85 0.64 -4.60
N ILE A 133 12.25 1.33 -5.57
CA ILE A 133 12.79 1.40 -6.94
C ILE A 133 14.05 2.29 -6.99
N ASN A 134 14.04 3.35 -6.19
CA ASN A 134 15.14 4.34 -6.19
C ASN A 134 16.38 3.86 -5.41
N GLY A 135 16.24 2.86 -4.54
CA GLY A 135 17.32 2.32 -3.68
C GLY A 135 17.32 3.03 -2.36
#